data_686268182b41ec21472d8b745dcb21fb
#
_entry.id   686268182b41ec21472d8b745dcb21fb
#
_cell.length_a   1.000
_cell.length_b   1.000
_cell.length_c   1.000
_cell.angle_alpha   90.00
_cell.angle_beta   90.00
_cell.angle_gamma   90.00
#
_symmetry.space_group_name_H-M   'P 1'
#
loop_
_entity.id
_entity.type
_entity.pdbx_description
1 polymer ?
#
loop_
_entity_poly.entity_id
_entity_poly.type
_entity_poly.pdbx_seq_one_letter_code
_entity_poly.pdbx_strand_id
1 'polypeptide(L)'
;MVNNKGKSSGDPITRWLVIGMVALVVVVGAGITIFNNTSKKAAVIPSAASVKDGYGIVFNGDLTPVIDVWEDFQCPSCKVFEATNGAALKALAVEKKAKVVFHPLSFLGPESVFAANGAACAADEGKFLEYHAFMYENQPAENSGAWSNEGVIATAAAAGITGSKFEACVKTGKYSDWVGNVGSEGSKQNVNSTPTVFINGKEIDRKTGAYYSAPEFMKLLVAAGIK
;
A
#
# COMPACT_ATOMS: atom_id res chain seq x y z
N MET A 1 21.08 -70.68 -17.39
CA MET A 1 19.91 -69.81 -17.07
C MET A 1 19.81 -69.72 -15.55
N VAL A 2 20.25 -68.63 -14.95
CA VAL A 2 20.14 -68.43 -13.52
C VAL A 2 19.25 -67.21 -13.31
N ASN A 3 18.06 -67.45 -12.79
CA ASN A 3 17.04 -66.46 -12.55
C ASN A 3 17.19 -65.96 -11.11
N ASN A 4 17.80 -64.81 -10.91
CA ASN A 4 17.99 -64.22 -9.58
C ASN A 4 16.94 -63.14 -9.33
N LYS A 5 15.78 -63.53 -8.77
CA LYS A 5 14.77 -62.62 -8.23
C LYS A 5 15.21 -62.17 -6.84
N GLY A 6 15.96 -61.10 -6.74
CA GLY A 6 16.24 -60.38 -5.49
C GLY A 6 14.93 -59.77 -4.96
N LYS A 7 14.26 -60.39 -3.97
CA LYS A 7 13.26 -59.79 -3.14
C LYS A 7 13.94 -58.80 -2.19
N SER A 8 13.82 -57.51 -2.44
CA SER A 8 14.09 -56.49 -1.46
C SER A 8 12.98 -56.45 -0.42
N SER A 9 13.12 -57.25 0.66
CA SER A 9 12.32 -57.13 1.86
C SER A 9 12.87 -55.99 2.71
N GLY A 10 12.32 -54.80 2.53
CA GLY A 10 12.61 -53.69 3.44
C GLY A 10 12.26 -54.10 4.88
N ASP A 11 13.23 -53.97 5.79
CA ASP A 11 13.09 -54.25 7.21
C ASP A 11 11.85 -53.52 7.77
N PRO A 12 10.92 -54.25 8.42
CA PRO A 12 9.68 -53.68 8.95
C PRO A 12 9.95 -52.52 9.92
N ILE A 13 11.05 -52.51 10.63
CA ILE A 13 11.46 -51.44 11.55
C ILE A 13 11.75 -50.16 10.74
N THR A 14 12.48 -50.24 9.66
CA THR A 14 12.78 -49.11 8.78
C THR A 14 11.50 -48.51 8.17
N ARG A 15 10.54 -49.35 7.77
CA ARG A 15 9.22 -48.89 7.27
C ARG A 15 8.46 -48.08 8.31
N TRP A 16 8.38 -48.56 9.54
CA TRP A 16 7.68 -47.86 10.63
C TRP A 16 8.39 -46.58 11.04
N LEU A 17 9.73 -46.53 11.02
CA LEU A 17 10.52 -45.31 11.26
C LEU A 17 10.26 -44.25 10.18
N VAL A 18 10.22 -44.64 8.89
CA VAL A 18 9.95 -43.69 7.80
C VAL A 18 8.51 -43.15 7.91
N ILE A 19 7.51 -44.03 8.18
CA ILE A 19 6.12 -43.60 8.35
C ILE A 19 6.00 -42.65 9.52
N GLY A 20 6.65 -42.96 10.65
CA GLY A 20 6.66 -42.09 11.84
C GLY A 20 7.29 -40.71 11.57
N MET A 21 8.40 -40.68 10.82
CA MET A 21 9.07 -39.42 10.45
C MET A 21 8.22 -38.56 9.52
N VAL A 22 7.57 -39.18 8.51
CA VAL A 22 6.67 -38.48 7.60
C VAL A 22 5.45 -37.95 8.35
N ALA A 23 4.84 -38.75 9.22
CA ALA A 23 3.70 -38.30 10.05
C ALA A 23 4.09 -37.12 10.95
N LEU A 24 5.27 -37.15 11.55
CA LEU A 24 5.77 -36.06 12.40
C LEU A 24 5.97 -34.76 11.60
N VAL A 25 6.56 -34.85 10.40
CA VAL A 25 6.74 -33.68 9.53
C VAL A 25 5.41 -33.09 9.12
N VAL A 26 4.41 -33.92 8.78
CA VAL A 26 3.06 -33.48 8.43
C VAL A 26 2.37 -32.80 9.61
N VAL A 27 2.45 -33.39 10.81
CA VAL A 27 1.83 -32.81 12.02
C VAL A 27 2.48 -31.49 12.41
N VAL A 28 3.83 -31.43 12.38
CA VAL A 28 4.57 -30.18 12.65
C VAL A 28 4.29 -29.14 11.58
N GLY A 29 4.29 -29.50 10.30
CA GLY A 29 3.97 -28.61 9.21
C GLY A 29 2.54 -28.06 9.27
N ALA A 30 1.57 -28.93 9.57
CA ALA A 30 0.18 -28.52 9.78
C ALA A 30 0.01 -27.66 11.03
N GLY A 31 0.69 -28.02 12.12
CA GLY A 31 0.69 -27.22 13.36
C GLY A 31 1.25 -25.81 13.17
N ILE A 32 2.35 -25.67 12.44
CA ILE A 32 2.94 -24.35 12.14
C ILE A 32 2.02 -23.53 11.24
N THR A 33 1.39 -24.13 10.22
CA THR A 33 0.44 -23.43 9.33
C THR A 33 -0.81 -22.99 10.07
N ILE A 34 -1.37 -23.82 10.94
CA ILE A 34 -2.54 -23.45 11.75
C ILE A 34 -2.17 -22.35 12.75
N PHE A 35 -1.03 -22.47 13.45
CA PHE A 35 -0.57 -21.48 14.42
C PHE A 35 -0.30 -20.12 13.77
N ASN A 36 0.36 -20.09 12.60
CA ASN A 36 0.60 -18.85 11.85
C ASN A 36 -0.70 -18.22 11.29
N ASN A 37 -1.71 -19.03 10.98
CA ASN A 37 -2.96 -18.52 10.43
C ASN A 37 -3.95 -18.04 11.50
N THR A 38 -3.89 -18.59 12.72
CA THR A 38 -4.75 -18.17 13.84
C THR A 38 -4.27 -16.91 14.56
N SER A 39 -3.03 -16.46 14.30
CA SER A 39 -2.42 -15.31 15.00
C SER A 39 -2.46 -13.99 14.24
N LYS A 40 -2.90 -13.97 12.98
CA LYS A 40 -3.02 -12.69 12.23
C LYS A 40 -4.31 -11.99 12.62
N LYS A 41 -4.19 -11.04 13.56
CA LYS A 41 -5.26 -10.07 13.82
C LYS A 41 -5.57 -9.33 12.51
N ALA A 42 -6.86 -9.18 12.18
CA ALA A 42 -7.25 -8.42 11.00
C ALA A 42 -6.69 -6.99 11.09
N ALA A 43 -6.14 -6.49 9.98
CA ALA A 43 -5.63 -5.13 9.93
C ALA A 43 -6.73 -4.13 10.25
N VAL A 44 -6.41 -3.15 11.08
CA VAL A 44 -7.30 -2.01 11.32
C VAL A 44 -7.29 -1.16 10.04
N ILE A 45 -8.47 -0.80 9.55
CA ILE A 45 -8.63 -0.02 8.31
C ILE A 45 -9.01 1.41 8.68
N PRO A 46 -8.36 2.44 8.11
CA PRO A 46 -8.75 3.83 8.30
C PRO A 46 -10.21 4.07 7.90
N SER A 47 -10.90 4.97 8.58
CA SER A 47 -12.32 5.24 8.33
C SER A 47 -12.61 5.75 6.91
N ALA A 48 -11.65 6.45 6.30
CA ALA A 48 -11.72 6.95 4.92
C ALA A 48 -11.26 5.93 3.87
N ALA A 49 -10.75 4.75 4.28
CA ALA A 49 -10.29 3.72 3.35
C ALA A 49 -11.39 2.73 3.01
N SER A 50 -11.31 2.14 1.81
CA SER A 50 -12.30 1.20 1.31
C SER A 50 -11.65 -0.08 0.80
N VAL A 51 -12.07 -1.23 1.33
CA VAL A 51 -11.59 -2.55 0.88
C VAL A 51 -11.93 -2.80 -0.59
N LYS A 52 -13.15 -2.42 -1.02
CA LYS A 52 -13.59 -2.59 -2.42
C LYS A 52 -12.80 -1.71 -3.39
N ASP A 53 -12.17 -0.66 -2.90
CA ASP A 53 -11.36 0.27 -3.66
C ASP A 53 -9.86 0.03 -3.37
N GLY A 54 -9.44 -1.22 -3.26
CA GLY A 54 -8.04 -1.61 -3.10
C GLY A 54 -7.39 -1.13 -1.80
N TYR A 55 -8.17 -0.99 -0.73
CA TYR A 55 -7.75 -0.39 0.56
C TYR A 55 -7.32 1.08 0.47
N GLY A 56 -7.54 1.76 -0.66
CA GLY A 56 -7.20 3.17 -0.83
C GLY A 56 -8.04 4.11 0.04
N ILE A 57 -7.52 5.32 0.29
CA ILE A 57 -8.23 6.44 0.90
C ILE A 57 -9.11 7.08 -0.16
N VAL A 58 -10.43 7.09 0.07
CA VAL A 58 -11.45 7.41 -0.94
C VAL A 58 -12.05 8.79 -0.70
N PHE A 59 -12.05 9.59 -1.75
CA PHE A 59 -12.81 10.83 -1.82
C PHE A 59 -13.94 10.68 -2.86
N ASN A 60 -15.14 11.10 -2.50
CA ASN A 60 -16.32 11.14 -3.37
C ASN A 60 -16.66 9.76 -3.98
N GLY A 61 -16.79 8.72 -3.15
CA GLY A 61 -16.88 7.32 -3.53
C GLY A 61 -17.93 6.95 -4.60
N ASP A 62 -18.98 7.78 -4.78
CA ASP A 62 -20.08 7.52 -5.72
C ASP A 62 -19.92 8.28 -7.05
N LEU A 63 -18.85 9.08 -7.21
CA LEU A 63 -18.65 9.89 -8.41
C LEU A 63 -17.84 9.13 -9.49
N THR A 64 -17.97 9.63 -10.70
CA THR A 64 -17.16 9.28 -11.88
C THR A 64 -16.69 10.56 -12.56
N PRO A 65 -15.53 10.55 -13.23
CA PRO A 65 -14.61 9.42 -13.41
C PRO A 65 -13.93 9.00 -12.11
N VAL A 66 -13.34 7.81 -12.10
CA VAL A 66 -12.52 7.29 -10.99
C VAL A 66 -11.06 7.51 -11.33
N ILE A 67 -10.32 8.09 -10.39
CA ILE A 67 -8.87 8.31 -10.50
C ILE A 67 -8.21 7.60 -9.32
N ASP A 68 -7.44 6.54 -9.61
CA ASP A 68 -6.65 5.81 -8.62
C ASP A 68 -5.19 6.23 -8.73
N VAL A 69 -4.59 6.62 -7.60
CA VAL A 69 -3.23 7.15 -7.52
C VAL A 69 -2.43 6.26 -6.56
N TRP A 70 -1.47 5.53 -7.10
CA TRP A 70 -0.58 4.62 -6.36
C TRP A 70 0.78 5.28 -6.20
N GLU A 71 1.17 5.57 -4.98
CA GLU A 71 2.34 6.37 -4.67
C GLU A 71 3.07 5.87 -3.43
N ASP A 72 4.37 6.16 -3.37
CA ASP A 72 5.19 5.97 -2.17
C ASP A 72 5.73 7.33 -1.74
N PHE A 73 5.53 7.69 -0.47
CA PHE A 73 5.95 8.99 0.06
C PHE A 73 7.47 9.23 -0.04
N GLN A 74 8.29 8.18 -0.11
CA GLN A 74 9.72 8.32 -0.33
C GLN A 74 10.13 8.44 -1.81
N CYS A 75 9.22 8.15 -2.74
CA CYS A 75 9.56 8.07 -4.17
C CYS A 75 9.81 9.47 -4.77
N PRO A 76 11.03 9.77 -5.29
CA PRO A 76 11.32 11.06 -5.89
C PRO A 76 10.46 11.37 -7.12
N SER A 77 10.10 10.34 -7.90
CA SER A 77 9.19 10.50 -9.05
C SER A 77 7.77 10.87 -8.61
N CYS A 78 7.30 10.37 -7.46
CA CYS A 78 6.03 10.77 -6.88
C CYS A 78 6.05 12.23 -6.43
N LYS A 79 7.16 12.70 -5.82
CA LYS A 79 7.33 14.12 -5.51
C LYS A 79 7.18 15.01 -6.74
N VAL A 80 7.80 14.62 -7.86
CA VAL A 80 7.70 15.38 -9.11
C VAL A 80 6.27 15.34 -9.66
N PHE A 81 5.61 14.19 -9.61
CA PHE A 81 4.22 14.02 -10.01
C PHE A 81 3.28 14.91 -9.18
N GLU A 82 3.43 14.90 -7.86
CA GLU A 82 2.60 15.69 -6.95
C GLU A 82 2.86 17.20 -7.08
N ALA A 83 4.12 17.61 -7.26
CA ALA A 83 4.44 19.01 -7.56
C ALA A 83 3.81 19.49 -8.87
N THR A 84 3.58 18.59 -9.84
CA THR A 84 3.02 18.92 -11.16
C THR A 84 1.49 18.79 -11.18
N ASN A 85 0.95 17.73 -10.61
CA ASN A 85 -0.45 17.33 -10.80
C ASN A 85 -1.25 17.29 -9.49
N GLY A 86 -0.61 17.34 -8.32
CA GLY A 86 -1.26 17.19 -7.02
C GLY A 86 -2.33 18.24 -6.74
N ALA A 87 -2.10 19.49 -7.20
CA ALA A 87 -3.13 20.54 -7.08
C ALA A 87 -4.42 20.18 -7.84
N ALA A 88 -4.31 19.57 -9.02
CA ALA A 88 -5.47 19.12 -9.79
C ALA A 88 -6.18 17.95 -9.08
N LEU A 89 -5.46 16.96 -8.58
CA LEU A 89 -6.03 15.85 -7.82
C LEU A 89 -6.77 16.34 -6.57
N LYS A 90 -6.16 17.25 -5.82
CA LYS A 90 -6.77 17.87 -4.65
C LYS A 90 -8.05 18.63 -5.02
N ALA A 91 -8.03 19.42 -6.11
CA ALA A 91 -9.22 20.12 -6.60
C ALA A 91 -10.35 19.15 -6.95
N LEU A 92 -10.05 18.05 -7.66
CA LEU A 92 -11.05 17.02 -7.99
C LEU A 92 -11.70 16.42 -6.75
N ALA A 93 -10.92 16.17 -5.70
CA ALA A 93 -11.41 15.62 -4.45
C ALA A 93 -12.28 16.64 -3.67
N VAL A 94 -11.80 17.88 -3.51
CA VAL A 94 -12.45 18.93 -2.71
C VAL A 94 -13.70 19.48 -3.40
N GLU A 95 -13.63 19.73 -4.71
CA GLU A 95 -14.72 20.28 -5.51
C GLU A 95 -15.75 19.21 -5.94
N LYS A 96 -15.54 17.96 -5.51
CA LYS A 96 -16.43 16.83 -5.84
C LYS A 96 -16.64 16.64 -7.35
N LYS A 97 -15.56 16.69 -8.11
CA LYS A 97 -15.60 16.54 -9.58
C LYS A 97 -15.36 15.11 -10.05
N ALA A 98 -14.71 14.30 -9.21
CA ALA A 98 -14.38 12.91 -9.48
C ALA A 98 -14.31 12.10 -8.19
N LYS A 99 -14.36 10.78 -8.31
CA LYS A 99 -13.86 9.89 -7.26
C LYS A 99 -12.34 9.85 -7.35
N VAL A 100 -11.66 10.20 -6.27
CA VAL A 100 -10.20 10.10 -6.17
C VAL A 100 -9.85 9.11 -5.08
N VAL A 101 -8.99 8.15 -5.40
CA VAL A 101 -8.54 7.11 -4.48
C VAL A 101 -7.02 7.15 -4.40
N PHE A 102 -6.50 7.42 -3.21
CA PHE A 102 -5.06 7.40 -2.96
C PHE A 102 -4.65 6.10 -2.31
N HIS A 103 -3.59 5.47 -2.84
CA HIS A 103 -3.06 4.20 -2.39
C HIS A 103 -1.61 4.39 -1.93
N PRO A 104 -1.37 4.71 -0.64
CA PRO A 104 -0.02 4.87 -0.11
C PRO A 104 0.70 3.53 -0.04
N LEU A 105 1.73 3.37 -0.85
CA LEU A 105 2.58 2.19 -0.93
C LEU A 105 3.80 2.31 -0.01
N SER A 106 4.51 1.21 0.17
CA SER A 106 5.73 1.13 0.98
C SER A 106 6.84 0.34 0.27
N PHE A 107 7.06 0.63 -1.01
CA PHE A 107 8.07 -0.06 -1.83
C PHE A 107 9.50 0.24 -1.40
N LEU A 108 9.74 1.44 -0.86
CA LEU A 108 11.08 1.95 -0.58
C LEU A 108 11.55 1.70 0.87
N GLY A 109 10.80 0.89 1.62
CA GLY A 109 11.26 0.40 2.92
C GLY A 109 10.50 0.94 4.13
N PRO A 110 11.08 0.81 5.34
CA PRO A 110 10.38 1.11 6.59
C PRO A 110 9.90 2.55 6.72
N GLU A 111 10.64 3.52 6.23
CA GLU A 111 10.24 4.93 6.27
C GLU A 111 8.97 5.19 5.45
N SER A 112 8.76 4.47 4.34
CA SER A 112 7.51 4.52 3.60
C SER A 112 6.33 3.99 4.42
N VAL A 113 6.56 2.95 5.25
CA VAL A 113 5.52 2.42 6.15
C VAL A 113 5.15 3.48 7.20
N PHE A 114 6.12 4.17 7.80
CA PHE A 114 5.85 5.23 8.78
C PHE A 114 5.06 6.38 8.16
N ALA A 115 5.46 6.84 6.96
CA ALA A 115 4.78 7.93 6.27
C ALA A 115 3.35 7.53 5.85
N ALA A 116 3.16 6.32 5.30
CA ALA A 116 1.84 5.81 4.93
C ALA A 116 0.92 5.57 6.14
N ASN A 117 1.47 5.07 7.26
CA ASN A 117 0.73 4.98 8.53
C ASN A 117 0.31 6.37 9.02
N GLY A 118 1.19 7.38 8.93
CA GLY A 118 0.86 8.76 9.24
C GLY A 118 -0.28 9.32 8.37
N ALA A 119 -0.26 9.02 7.07
CA ALA A 119 -1.32 9.40 6.15
C ALA A 119 -2.69 8.83 6.55
N ALA A 120 -2.72 7.55 6.97
CA ALA A 120 -3.93 6.92 7.48
C ALA A 120 -4.41 7.56 8.80
N CYS A 121 -3.48 7.92 9.70
CA CYS A 121 -3.79 8.65 10.93
C CYS A 121 -4.38 10.04 10.64
N ALA A 122 -3.82 10.75 9.66
CA ALA A 122 -4.34 12.04 9.21
C ALA A 122 -5.72 11.91 8.54
N ALA A 123 -5.96 10.81 7.82
CA ALA A 123 -7.26 10.53 7.20
C ALA A 123 -8.37 10.36 8.25
N ASP A 124 -8.10 9.71 9.38
CA ASP A 124 -9.05 9.59 10.50
C ASP A 124 -9.45 10.94 11.10
N GLU A 125 -8.60 11.95 10.96
CA GLU A 125 -8.88 13.34 11.41
C GLU A 125 -9.39 14.25 10.29
N GLY A 126 -9.65 13.68 9.07
CA GLY A 126 -10.08 14.43 7.90
C GLY A 126 -9.00 15.35 7.31
N LYS A 127 -7.72 15.06 7.58
CA LYS A 127 -6.55 15.85 7.22
C LYS A 127 -5.63 15.18 6.19
N PHE A 128 -6.14 14.16 5.49
CA PHE A 128 -5.32 13.40 4.53
C PHE A 128 -4.71 14.30 3.46
N LEU A 129 -5.49 15.17 2.83
CA LEU A 129 -5.02 15.99 1.70
C LEU A 129 -3.97 17.02 2.11
N GLU A 130 -4.09 17.58 3.32
CA GLU A 130 -3.09 18.47 3.89
C GLU A 130 -1.79 17.72 4.21
N TYR A 131 -1.91 16.56 4.86
CA TYR A 131 -0.78 15.68 5.15
C TYR A 131 -0.07 15.26 3.86
N HIS A 132 -0.81 14.74 2.90
CA HIS A 132 -0.30 14.23 1.63
C HIS A 132 0.51 15.29 0.87
N ALA A 133 -0.07 16.47 0.66
CA ALA A 133 0.59 17.54 -0.03
C ALA A 133 1.88 17.99 0.69
N PHE A 134 1.80 18.18 2.02
CA PHE A 134 2.93 18.66 2.80
C PHE A 134 4.09 17.67 2.87
N MET A 135 3.78 16.35 2.96
CA MET A 135 4.80 15.31 2.98
C MET A 135 5.59 15.27 1.67
N TYR A 136 4.93 15.40 0.51
CA TYR A 136 5.62 15.46 -0.77
C TYR A 136 6.41 16.76 -0.96
N GLU A 137 5.85 17.89 -0.57
CA GLU A 137 6.55 19.18 -0.62
C GLU A 137 7.85 19.13 0.19
N ASN A 138 7.83 18.54 1.37
CA ASN A 138 8.94 18.43 2.31
C ASN A 138 9.60 17.04 2.32
N GLN A 139 9.49 16.30 1.21
CA GLN A 139 10.06 14.95 1.09
C GLN A 139 11.58 14.99 1.28
N PRO A 140 12.13 14.27 2.29
CA PRO A 140 13.56 14.12 2.50
C PRO A 140 14.20 13.20 1.46
N ALA A 141 15.53 13.02 1.55
CA ALA A 141 16.18 11.97 0.79
C ALA A 141 15.69 10.59 1.23
N GLU A 142 15.59 9.68 0.25
CA GLU A 142 15.15 8.31 0.48
C GLU A 142 16.02 7.60 1.53
N ASN A 143 15.39 6.90 2.47
CA ASN A 143 16.03 6.14 3.55
C ASN A 143 17.05 6.95 4.35
N SER A 144 16.80 8.24 4.55
CA SER A 144 17.69 9.16 5.30
C SER A 144 17.55 9.06 6.82
N GLY A 145 16.56 8.33 7.33
CA GLY A 145 16.16 8.28 8.74
C GLY A 145 15.25 9.44 9.16
N ALA A 146 14.91 10.35 8.23
CA ALA A 146 14.10 11.52 8.55
C ALA A 146 12.65 11.16 8.85
N TRP A 147 12.10 10.09 8.23
CA TRP A 147 10.75 9.64 8.50
C TRP A 147 10.71 8.44 9.45
N SER A 148 11.20 8.66 10.68
CA SER A 148 10.80 7.88 11.85
C SER A 148 9.39 8.29 12.29
N ASN A 149 8.83 7.65 13.31
CA ASN A 149 7.57 8.11 13.92
C ASN A 149 7.65 9.56 14.39
N GLU A 150 8.77 9.95 15.01
CA GLU A 150 9.02 11.32 15.48
C GLU A 150 9.12 12.30 14.31
N GLY A 151 9.83 11.93 13.25
CA GLY A 151 9.96 12.75 12.04
C GLY A 151 8.64 12.97 11.33
N VAL A 152 7.81 11.91 11.20
CA VAL A 152 6.46 12.01 10.64
C VAL A 152 5.57 12.93 11.48
N ILE A 153 5.62 12.82 12.82
CA ILE A 153 4.87 13.71 13.72
C ILE A 153 5.32 15.16 13.57
N ALA A 154 6.64 15.40 13.54
CA ALA A 154 7.18 16.75 13.39
C ALA A 154 6.80 17.39 12.05
N THR A 155 6.86 16.62 10.94
CA THR A 155 6.47 17.08 9.61
C THR A 155 4.96 17.38 9.56
N ALA A 156 4.14 16.50 10.12
CA ALA A 156 2.68 16.70 10.20
C ALA A 156 2.32 17.93 11.05
N ALA A 157 3.03 18.16 12.16
CA ALA A 157 2.83 19.32 13.00
C ALA A 157 3.12 20.64 12.25
N ALA A 158 4.15 20.66 11.39
CA ALA A 158 4.43 21.78 10.52
C ALA A 158 3.34 22.04 9.47
N ALA A 159 2.59 21.00 9.09
CA ALA A 159 1.38 21.10 8.26
C ALA A 159 0.12 21.50 9.04
N GLY A 160 0.24 21.80 10.35
CA GLY A 160 -0.90 22.13 11.21
C GLY A 160 -1.70 20.90 11.68
N ILE A 161 -1.16 19.68 11.54
CA ILE A 161 -1.76 18.44 12.03
C ILE A 161 -1.13 18.12 13.37
N THR A 162 -1.77 18.58 14.44
CA THR A 162 -1.30 18.45 15.82
C THR A 162 -2.38 17.78 16.67
N GLY A 163 -1.98 17.05 17.68
CA GLY A 163 -2.91 16.49 18.65
C GLY A 163 -2.51 15.10 19.11
N SER A 164 -2.88 14.78 20.36
CA SER A 164 -2.50 13.53 21.00
C SER A 164 -3.07 12.28 20.31
N LYS A 165 -4.21 12.39 19.62
CA LYS A 165 -4.78 11.27 18.86
C LYS A 165 -3.92 10.92 17.66
N PHE A 166 -3.53 11.91 16.86
CA PHE A 166 -2.63 11.71 15.72
C PHE A 166 -1.28 11.14 16.17
N GLU A 167 -0.66 11.75 17.19
CA GLU A 167 0.62 11.28 17.72
C GLU A 167 0.54 9.82 18.23
N ALA A 168 -0.48 9.48 19.01
CA ALA A 168 -0.67 8.12 19.51
C ALA A 168 -0.87 7.12 18.36
N CYS A 169 -1.65 7.49 17.35
CA CYS A 169 -1.87 6.69 16.15
C CYS A 169 -0.56 6.40 15.41
N VAL A 170 0.27 7.43 15.18
CA VAL A 170 1.57 7.28 14.50
C VAL A 170 2.51 6.43 15.35
N LYS A 171 2.70 6.76 16.64
CA LYS A 171 3.63 6.08 17.55
C LYS A 171 3.32 4.58 17.72
N THR A 172 2.05 4.21 17.68
CA THR A 172 1.62 2.80 17.81
C THR A 172 1.66 2.02 16.49
N GLY A 173 1.92 2.69 15.36
CA GLY A 173 1.85 2.05 14.05
C GLY A 173 0.46 1.50 13.74
N LYS A 174 -0.60 2.19 14.17
CA LYS A 174 -2.00 1.70 14.17
C LYS A 174 -2.41 1.12 12.81
N TYR A 175 -1.91 1.65 11.71
CA TYR A 175 -2.28 1.28 10.35
C TYR A 175 -1.16 0.59 9.56
N SER A 176 -0.06 0.18 10.21
CA SER A 176 1.07 -0.47 9.51
C SER A 176 0.65 -1.75 8.76
N ASP A 177 -0.24 -2.57 9.34
CA ASP A 177 -0.77 -3.76 8.67
C ASP A 177 -1.69 -3.39 7.47
N TRP A 178 -2.42 -2.28 7.56
CA TRP A 178 -3.20 -1.76 6.44
C TRP A 178 -2.31 -1.33 5.27
N VAL A 179 -1.17 -0.71 5.52
CA VAL A 179 -0.18 -0.38 4.49
C VAL A 179 0.26 -1.64 3.73
N GLY A 180 0.48 -2.75 4.46
CA GLY A 180 0.76 -4.06 3.85
C GLY A 180 -0.37 -4.56 2.95
N ASN A 181 -1.64 -4.32 3.32
CA ASN A 181 -2.79 -4.69 2.50
C ASN A 181 -2.87 -3.85 1.21
N VAL A 182 -2.60 -2.53 1.28
CA VAL A 182 -2.50 -1.66 0.09
C VAL A 182 -1.43 -2.18 -0.86
N GLY A 183 -0.23 -2.52 -0.36
CA GLY A 183 0.85 -3.08 -1.16
C GLY A 183 0.48 -4.43 -1.81
N SER A 184 -0.21 -5.29 -1.06
CA SER A 184 -0.70 -6.58 -1.58
C SER A 184 -1.73 -6.39 -2.69
N GLU A 185 -2.59 -5.40 -2.57
CA GLU A 185 -3.58 -5.09 -3.61
C GLU A 185 -2.93 -4.48 -4.84
N GLY A 186 -1.99 -3.55 -4.67
CA GLY A 186 -1.19 -3.00 -5.78
C GLY A 186 -0.51 -4.11 -6.59
N SER A 187 0.06 -5.10 -5.93
CA SER A 187 0.67 -6.26 -6.59
C SER A 187 -0.32 -7.05 -7.43
N LYS A 188 -1.57 -7.26 -6.96
CA LYS A 188 -2.63 -7.93 -7.73
C LYS A 188 -3.05 -7.14 -8.97
N GLN A 189 -2.98 -5.81 -8.89
CA GLN A 189 -3.29 -4.91 -9.99
C GLN A 189 -2.09 -4.62 -10.90
N ASN A 190 -0.97 -5.35 -10.73
CA ASN A 190 0.28 -5.19 -11.49
C ASN A 190 0.93 -3.80 -11.32
N VAL A 191 0.70 -3.13 -10.19
CA VAL A 191 1.41 -1.89 -9.86
C VAL A 191 2.83 -2.23 -9.46
N ASN A 192 3.78 -2.02 -10.37
CA ASN A 192 5.20 -2.41 -10.21
C ASN A 192 6.13 -1.21 -10.07
N SER A 193 5.60 0.00 -10.11
CA SER A 193 6.37 1.26 -9.99
C SER A 193 5.49 2.37 -9.48
N THR A 194 6.12 3.43 -8.95
CA THR A 194 5.43 4.64 -8.48
C THR A 194 5.99 5.90 -9.14
N PRO A 195 5.15 6.91 -9.39
CA PRO A 195 3.70 6.85 -9.28
C PRO A 195 3.08 5.97 -10.38
N THR A 196 1.93 5.32 -10.11
CA THR A 196 1.08 4.70 -11.11
C THR A 196 -0.33 5.25 -10.96
N VAL A 197 -0.91 5.74 -12.05
CA VAL A 197 -2.23 6.37 -12.04
C VAL A 197 -3.15 5.68 -13.03
N PHE A 198 -4.36 5.34 -12.56
CA PHE A 198 -5.42 4.82 -13.41
C PHE A 198 -6.53 5.86 -13.52
N ILE A 199 -7.12 5.97 -14.70
CA ILE A 199 -8.35 6.73 -14.93
C ILE A 199 -9.40 5.75 -15.45
N ASN A 200 -10.50 5.58 -14.72
CA ASN A 200 -11.55 4.60 -14.99
C ASN A 200 -10.99 3.17 -15.20
N GLY A 201 -10.03 2.76 -14.35
CA GLY A 201 -9.41 1.45 -14.39
C GLY A 201 -8.37 1.23 -15.51
N LYS A 202 -8.05 2.27 -16.29
CA LYS A 202 -7.01 2.21 -17.32
C LYS A 202 -5.79 2.99 -16.87
N GLU A 203 -4.64 2.34 -16.82
CA GLU A 203 -3.37 2.99 -16.49
C GLU A 203 -3.01 4.05 -17.52
N ILE A 204 -2.53 5.20 -17.05
CA ILE A 204 -1.99 6.26 -17.90
C ILE A 204 -0.69 5.77 -18.55
N ASP A 205 -0.63 5.79 -19.88
CA ASP A 205 0.61 5.49 -20.60
C ASP A 205 1.68 6.55 -20.29
N ARG A 206 2.80 6.10 -19.75
CA ARG A 206 3.94 6.95 -19.39
C ARG A 206 4.49 7.76 -20.56
N LYS A 207 4.31 7.27 -21.80
CA LYS A 207 4.72 7.95 -23.03
C LYS A 207 3.93 9.22 -23.33
N THR A 208 2.76 9.39 -22.70
CA THR A 208 1.96 10.63 -22.87
C THR A 208 2.62 11.86 -22.25
N GLY A 209 3.58 11.67 -21.35
CA GLY A 209 4.19 12.74 -20.56
C GLY A 209 3.30 13.28 -19.44
N ALA A 210 2.09 12.75 -19.25
CA ALA A 210 1.11 13.25 -18.29
C ALA A 210 1.60 13.19 -16.83
N TYR A 211 2.51 12.29 -16.51
CA TYR A 211 3.10 12.24 -15.16
C TYR A 211 3.94 13.49 -14.81
N TYR A 212 4.44 14.20 -15.81
CA TYR A 212 5.38 15.32 -15.64
C TYR A 212 4.90 16.61 -16.32
N SER A 213 3.65 16.64 -16.79
CA SER A 213 3.06 17.77 -17.51
C SER A 213 1.60 17.95 -17.12
N ALA A 214 1.30 19.01 -16.36
CA ALA A 214 -0.06 19.33 -15.96
C ALA A 214 -1.02 19.50 -17.17
N PRO A 215 -0.64 20.17 -18.30
CA PRO A 215 -1.50 20.22 -19.47
C PRO A 215 -1.83 18.85 -20.06
N GLU A 216 -0.86 17.92 -20.13
CA GLU A 216 -1.11 16.58 -20.65
C GLU A 216 -1.98 15.75 -19.69
N PHE A 217 -1.78 15.89 -18.39
CA PHE A 217 -2.63 15.26 -17.38
C PHE A 217 -4.06 15.79 -17.48
N MET A 218 -4.25 17.10 -17.56
CA MET A 218 -5.57 17.72 -17.74
C MET A 218 -6.29 17.27 -19.02
N LYS A 219 -5.58 17.07 -20.13
CA LYS A 219 -6.19 16.50 -21.36
C LYS A 219 -6.80 15.12 -21.10
N LEU A 220 -6.11 14.27 -20.34
CA LEU A 220 -6.62 12.94 -20.00
C LEU A 220 -7.84 13.02 -19.07
N LEU A 221 -7.82 13.94 -18.10
CA LEU A 221 -8.95 14.18 -17.20
C LEU A 221 -10.18 14.68 -17.97
N VAL A 222 -10.01 15.66 -18.88
CA VAL A 222 -11.08 16.16 -19.73
C VAL A 222 -11.63 15.05 -20.65
N ALA A 223 -10.76 14.24 -21.24
CA ALA A 223 -11.18 13.09 -22.05
C ALA A 223 -11.97 12.05 -21.24
N ALA A 224 -11.72 11.97 -19.93
CA ALA A 224 -12.46 11.10 -19.01
C ALA A 224 -13.79 11.71 -18.51
N GLY A 225 -14.11 12.97 -18.89
CA GLY A 225 -15.36 13.62 -18.54
C GLY A 225 -15.28 14.71 -17.48
N ILE A 226 -14.09 15.08 -17.01
CA ILE A 226 -13.89 16.23 -16.09
C ILE A 226 -14.16 17.53 -16.85
N LYS A 227 -14.98 18.40 -16.23
CA LYS A 227 -15.34 19.73 -16.77
C LYS A 227 -14.73 20.84 -15.93
#